data_8bf1097227af08f55f603d9b36521304
#
_entry.id   8bf1097227af08f55f603d9b36521304
#
_cell.length_a   1.000
_cell.length_b   1.000
_cell.length_c   1.000
_cell.angle_alpha   90.00
_cell.angle_beta   90.00
_cell.angle_gamma   90.00
#
_symmetry.space_group_name_H-M   'P 1'
#
loop_
_entity.id
_entity.type
_entity.pdbx_description
1 polymer ?
#
loop_
_entity_poly.entity_id
_entity_poly.type
_entity_poly.pdbx_seq_one_letter_code
_entity_poly.pdbx_strand_id
1 'polypeptide(L)'
;MNYTIAQESRIGGREINQDRVAWLATADAVLMVVADGMGGHLQGEVAAQIAIDTFIERFRNEAKTLLPDPSRFLAATLNQVHQTIVNYAAECRIPPHAAPRTTCIACVVQNGQANWAHAGDSRLYLIHGREKSTGGVVRTRDHSLVQRMIEDGTLNHADVAGHPLRNRVFSCLGGDA
;
A
#
# COMPACT_ATOMS: atom_id res chain seq x y z
N MET A 1 14.67 -10.22 -16.66
CA MET A 1 13.81 -9.04 -17.00
C MET A 1 14.66 -7.78 -16.99
N ASN A 2 14.49 -6.85 -17.95
CA ASN A 2 15.19 -5.56 -17.94
C ASN A 2 14.23 -4.48 -17.41
N TYR A 3 14.64 -3.75 -16.38
CA TYR A 3 13.86 -2.69 -15.77
C TYR A 3 14.77 -1.66 -15.09
N THR A 4 14.22 -0.50 -14.79
CA THR A 4 14.85 0.50 -13.93
C THR A 4 13.91 0.81 -12.78
N ILE A 5 14.42 0.87 -11.55
CA ILE A 5 13.68 1.26 -10.37
C ILE A 5 14.30 2.51 -9.78
N ALA A 6 13.44 3.44 -9.36
CA ALA A 6 13.79 4.55 -8.50
C ALA A 6 12.78 4.59 -7.35
N GLN A 7 13.27 4.91 -6.15
CA GLN A 7 12.40 5.12 -4.98
C GLN A 7 12.82 6.39 -4.28
N GLU A 8 11.84 7.03 -3.65
CA GLU A 8 12.06 8.22 -2.86
C GLU A 8 11.01 8.30 -1.74
N SER A 9 11.41 8.76 -0.57
CA SER A 9 10.52 9.11 0.54
C SER A 9 11.03 10.40 1.17
N ARG A 10 10.13 11.36 1.39
CA ARG A 10 10.46 12.67 1.95
C ARG A 10 9.53 13.00 3.11
N ILE A 11 10.08 13.53 4.17
CA ILE A 11 9.32 13.93 5.37
C ILE A 11 8.29 15.04 5.09
N GLY A 12 8.52 15.86 4.05
CA GLY A 12 7.65 17.00 3.77
C GLY A 12 7.60 18.00 4.92
N GLY A 13 6.40 18.47 5.25
CA GLY A 13 6.17 19.39 6.36
C GLY A 13 5.83 18.70 7.69
N ARG A 14 6.11 17.42 7.84
CA ARG A 14 5.85 16.66 9.07
C ARG A 14 7.07 16.65 9.97
N GLU A 15 6.89 16.35 11.26
CA GLU A 15 7.98 16.13 12.21
C GLU A 15 8.60 14.74 12.06
N ILE A 16 7.80 13.75 11.69
CA ILE A 16 8.20 12.35 11.53
C ILE A 16 7.72 11.85 10.17
N ASN A 17 8.60 11.17 9.46
CA ASN A 17 8.23 10.45 8.24
C ASN A 17 7.66 9.08 8.61
N GLN A 18 6.35 8.89 8.43
CA GLN A 18 5.65 7.65 8.69
C GLN A 18 5.53 6.76 7.45
N ASP A 19 5.94 7.26 6.28
CA ASP A 19 5.94 6.48 5.05
C ASP A 19 7.10 5.51 5.00
N ARG A 20 6.87 4.34 4.43
CA ARG A 20 7.90 3.35 4.10
C ARG A 20 7.73 2.90 2.67
N VAL A 21 8.86 2.70 2.01
CA VAL A 21 8.92 2.17 0.65
C VAL A 21 10.05 1.16 0.55
N ALA A 22 9.79 0.06 -0.15
CA ALA A 22 10.83 -0.92 -0.46
C ALA A 22 10.53 -1.66 -1.75
N TRP A 23 11.56 -2.27 -2.30
CA TRP A 23 11.45 -3.21 -3.39
C TRP A 23 12.46 -4.36 -3.21
N LEU A 24 12.14 -5.49 -3.79
CA LEU A 24 13.04 -6.65 -3.86
C LEU A 24 12.83 -7.35 -5.19
N ALA A 25 13.92 -7.80 -5.79
CA ALA A 25 13.88 -8.52 -7.06
C ALA A 25 14.56 -9.88 -6.96
N THR A 26 14.03 -10.80 -7.75
CA THR A 26 14.69 -12.04 -8.17
C THR A 26 15.17 -11.88 -9.61
N ALA A 27 15.63 -12.97 -10.26
CA ALA A 27 15.98 -12.93 -11.68
C ALA A 27 14.81 -12.53 -12.58
N ASP A 28 13.56 -12.94 -12.23
CA ASP A 28 12.40 -12.84 -13.12
C ASP A 28 11.16 -12.19 -12.49
N ALA A 29 11.23 -11.79 -11.23
CA ALA A 29 10.15 -11.09 -10.56
C ALA A 29 10.66 -9.87 -9.78
N VAL A 30 9.81 -8.84 -9.67
CA VAL A 30 10.05 -7.65 -8.84
C VAL A 30 8.83 -7.40 -7.96
N LEU A 31 9.06 -7.28 -6.66
CA LEU A 31 8.10 -6.78 -5.70
C LEU A 31 8.40 -5.31 -5.40
N MET A 32 7.37 -4.48 -5.38
CA MET A 32 7.41 -3.08 -4.94
C MET A 32 6.31 -2.88 -3.89
N VAL A 33 6.62 -2.18 -2.80
CA VAL A 33 5.68 -1.94 -1.70
C VAL A 33 5.81 -0.50 -1.23
N VAL A 34 4.68 0.15 -1.00
CA VAL A 34 4.57 1.46 -0.34
C VAL A 34 3.56 1.35 0.78
N ALA A 35 3.88 1.92 1.93
CA ALA A 35 3.03 1.97 3.11
C ALA A 35 3.06 3.39 3.70
N ASP A 36 1.89 4.01 3.86
CA ASP A 36 1.70 5.32 4.52
C ASP A 36 1.14 5.06 5.91
N GLY A 37 1.98 5.28 6.92
CA GLY A 37 1.64 5.05 8.31
C GLY A 37 0.69 6.11 8.84
N MET A 38 -0.39 5.65 9.47
CA MET A 38 -1.44 6.48 10.05
C MET A 38 -1.53 6.23 11.56
N GLY A 39 -1.64 7.30 12.31
CA GLY A 39 -1.83 7.23 13.76
C GLY A 39 -1.44 8.56 14.39
N GLY A 40 -2.33 9.13 15.18
CA GLY A 40 -2.19 10.48 15.70
C GLY A 40 -1.00 10.72 16.63
N HIS A 41 -0.31 9.70 17.11
CA HIS A 41 0.89 9.78 17.94
C HIS A 41 1.73 8.50 17.86
N LEU A 42 2.92 8.59 17.27
CA LEU A 42 4.11 7.75 17.48
C LEU A 42 4.12 6.30 16.95
N GLN A 43 3.19 5.81 16.14
CA GLN A 43 3.26 4.40 15.73
C GLN A 43 2.83 4.10 14.27
N GLY A 44 2.49 5.12 13.49
CA GLY A 44 2.22 4.91 12.05
C GLY A 44 3.43 4.34 11.33
N GLU A 45 4.62 4.84 11.67
CA GLU A 45 5.90 4.36 11.12
C GLU A 45 6.18 2.91 11.48
N VAL A 46 5.74 2.45 12.66
CA VAL A 46 5.88 1.04 13.06
C VAL A 46 4.97 0.15 12.21
N ALA A 47 3.71 0.54 12.02
CA ALA A 47 2.78 -0.19 11.17
C ALA A 47 3.27 -0.26 9.72
N ALA A 48 3.75 0.86 9.18
CA ALA A 48 4.33 0.91 7.84
C ALA A 48 5.58 0.03 7.71
N GLN A 49 6.45 0.01 8.76
CA GLN A 49 7.63 -0.83 8.78
C GLN A 49 7.26 -2.32 8.82
N ILE A 50 6.30 -2.72 9.67
CA ILE A 50 5.78 -4.10 9.71
C ILE A 50 5.29 -4.53 8.33
N ALA A 51 4.58 -3.64 7.62
CA ALA A 51 4.09 -3.95 6.27
C ALA A 51 5.24 -4.25 5.31
N ILE A 52 6.25 -3.38 5.26
CA ILE A 52 7.43 -3.56 4.41
C ILE A 52 8.17 -4.85 4.76
N ASP A 53 8.50 -5.06 6.03
CA ASP A 53 9.30 -6.20 6.48
C ASP A 53 8.59 -7.52 6.16
N THR A 54 7.27 -7.60 6.41
CA THR A 54 6.47 -8.79 6.12
C THR A 54 6.47 -9.10 4.61
N PHE A 55 6.27 -8.10 3.74
CA PHE A 55 6.29 -8.31 2.31
C PHE A 55 7.66 -8.76 1.79
N ILE A 56 8.72 -8.10 2.24
CA ILE A 56 10.10 -8.39 1.83
C ILE A 56 10.52 -9.78 2.30
N GLU A 57 10.25 -10.14 3.55
CA GLU A 57 10.59 -11.45 4.10
C GLU A 57 9.85 -12.58 3.37
N ARG A 58 8.54 -12.44 3.20
CA ARG A 58 7.76 -13.45 2.48
C ARG A 58 8.18 -13.59 1.03
N PHE A 59 8.40 -12.47 0.32
CA PHE A 59 8.85 -12.53 -1.06
C PHE A 59 10.21 -13.22 -1.17
N ARG A 60 11.16 -12.95 -0.27
CA ARG A 60 12.46 -13.61 -0.21
C ARG A 60 12.34 -15.13 -0.03
N ASN A 61 11.39 -15.56 0.80
CA ASN A 61 11.20 -16.97 1.11
C ASN A 61 10.41 -17.73 0.02
N GLU A 62 9.41 -17.09 -0.60
CA GLU A 62 8.49 -17.74 -1.53
C GLU A 62 8.91 -17.60 -3.00
N ALA A 63 9.50 -16.46 -3.38
CA ALA A 63 9.93 -16.19 -4.75
C ALA A 63 11.38 -16.63 -4.98
N LYS A 64 11.61 -17.90 -5.33
CA LYS A 64 12.96 -18.36 -5.73
C LYS A 64 13.44 -17.65 -7.00
N THR A 65 12.64 -17.70 -8.06
CA THR A 65 12.79 -16.92 -9.30
C THR A 65 11.49 -16.18 -9.62
N LEU A 66 10.35 -16.85 -9.48
CA LEU A 66 8.99 -16.36 -9.68
C LEU A 66 8.10 -16.79 -8.50
N LEU A 67 7.03 -16.05 -8.27
CA LEU A 67 5.94 -16.50 -7.41
C LEU A 67 5.02 -17.43 -8.20
N PRO A 68 4.61 -18.58 -7.65
CA PRO A 68 3.65 -19.46 -8.31
C PRO A 68 2.29 -18.80 -8.55
N ASP A 69 1.83 -17.99 -7.60
CA ASP A 69 0.57 -17.24 -7.66
C ASP A 69 0.76 -15.86 -7.00
N PRO A 70 1.08 -14.82 -7.79
CA PRO A 70 1.27 -13.46 -7.27
C PRO A 70 0.03 -12.88 -6.59
N SER A 71 -1.16 -13.17 -7.10
CA SER A 71 -2.41 -12.64 -6.53
C SER A 71 -2.69 -13.21 -5.15
N ARG A 72 -2.53 -14.51 -5.00
CA ARG A 72 -2.64 -15.19 -3.70
C ARG A 72 -1.58 -14.71 -2.72
N PHE A 73 -0.33 -14.58 -3.17
CA PHE A 73 0.77 -14.05 -2.37
C PHE A 73 0.43 -12.66 -1.82
N LEU A 74 0.01 -11.74 -2.68
CA LEU A 74 -0.33 -10.36 -2.30
C LEU A 74 -1.46 -10.32 -1.28
N ALA A 75 -2.57 -11.01 -1.54
CA ALA A 75 -3.72 -11.04 -0.64
C ALA A 75 -3.39 -11.68 0.71
N ALA A 76 -2.69 -12.82 0.72
CA ALA A 76 -2.28 -13.49 1.94
C ALA A 76 -1.29 -12.65 2.76
N THR A 77 -0.39 -11.90 2.09
CA THR A 77 0.57 -11.04 2.77
C THR A 77 -0.11 -9.83 3.39
N LEU A 78 -1.07 -9.18 2.71
CA LEU A 78 -1.85 -8.09 3.31
C LEU A 78 -2.57 -8.54 4.58
N ASN A 79 -3.20 -9.72 4.55
CA ASN A 79 -3.85 -10.28 5.74
C ASN A 79 -2.85 -10.55 6.87
N GLN A 80 -1.68 -11.09 6.55
CA GLN A 80 -0.63 -11.32 7.55
C GLN A 80 -0.14 -10.01 8.15
N VAL A 81 0.11 -8.96 7.33
CA VAL A 81 0.48 -7.63 7.82
C VAL A 81 -0.56 -7.11 8.80
N HIS A 82 -1.85 -7.17 8.44
CA HIS A 82 -2.93 -6.74 9.32
C HIS A 82 -2.86 -7.45 10.68
N GLN A 83 -2.78 -8.79 10.68
CA GLN A 83 -2.69 -9.56 11.92
C GLN A 83 -1.43 -9.24 12.73
N THR A 84 -0.29 -9.06 12.07
CA THR A 84 0.96 -8.71 12.76
C THR A 84 0.86 -7.36 13.45
N ILE A 85 0.25 -6.36 12.82
CA ILE A 85 0.03 -5.03 13.44
C ILE A 85 -0.94 -5.13 14.63
N VAL A 86 -2.04 -5.89 14.49
CA VAL A 86 -3.01 -6.12 15.58
C VAL A 86 -2.34 -6.82 16.76
N ASN A 87 -1.56 -7.86 16.52
CA ASN A 87 -0.83 -8.58 17.56
C ASN A 87 0.19 -7.67 18.26
N TYR A 88 0.95 -6.87 17.50
CA TYR A 88 1.88 -5.89 18.05
C TYR A 88 1.17 -4.91 18.99
N ALA A 89 0.02 -4.38 18.59
CA ALA A 89 -0.76 -3.48 19.45
C ALA A 89 -1.21 -4.15 20.74
N ALA A 90 -1.65 -5.40 20.67
CA ALA A 90 -2.07 -6.18 21.82
C ALA A 90 -0.91 -6.48 22.78
N GLU A 91 0.24 -6.94 22.26
CA GLU A 91 1.45 -7.24 23.03
C GLU A 91 2.00 -6.00 23.75
N CYS A 92 1.99 -4.84 23.06
CA CYS A 92 2.40 -3.56 23.60
C CYS A 92 1.31 -2.91 24.49
N ARG A 93 0.14 -3.53 24.65
CA ARG A 93 -1.02 -3.01 25.40
C ARG A 93 -1.46 -1.61 24.92
N ILE A 94 -1.40 -1.38 23.63
CA ILE A 94 -1.81 -0.11 23.05
C ILE A 94 -3.34 -0.08 22.98
N PRO A 95 -3.98 0.99 23.49
CA PRO A 95 -5.44 1.06 23.45
C PRO A 95 -5.96 1.21 22.00
N PRO A 96 -7.17 0.72 21.68
CA PRO A 96 -7.71 0.69 20.31
C PRO A 96 -7.67 2.03 19.58
N HIS A 97 -7.97 3.13 20.27
CA HIS A 97 -7.96 4.47 19.68
C HIS A 97 -6.55 4.97 19.28
N ALA A 98 -5.50 4.40 19.85
CA ALA A 98 -4.10 4.70 19.56
C ALA A 98 -3.40 3.60 18.76
N ALA A 99 -4.14 2.55 18.37
CA ALA A 99 -3.57 1.42 17.64
C ALA A 99 -2.90 1.85 16.33
N PRO A 100 -1.71 1.34 16.03
CA PRO A 100 -0.98 1.67 14.80
C PRO A 100 -1.74 1.18 13.58
N ARG A 101 -1.72 1.98 12.53
CA ARG A 101 -2.37 1.68 11.25
C ARG A 101 -1.49 2.13 10.09
N THR A 102 -1.68 1.50 8.95
CA THR A 102 -1.03 1.93 7.72
C THR A 102 -1.92 1.65 6.50
N THR A 103 -1.82 2.48 5.48
CA THR A 103 -2.18 2.05 4.14
C THR A 103 -1.12 1.07 3.65
N CYS A 104 -1.42 0.32 2.64
CA CYS A 104 -0.40 -0.47 1.95
C CYS A 104 -0.81 -0.71 0.52
N ILE A 105 0.14 -0.55 -0.40
CA ILE A 105 0.00 -1.01 -1.77
C ILE A 105 1.23 -1.81 -2.14
N ALA A 106 1.02 -3.02 -2.66
CA ALA A 106 2.08 -3.90 -3.12
C ALA A 106 1.82 -4.35 -4.55
N CYS A 107 2.88 -4.39 -5.35
CA CYS A 107 2.83 -4.81 -6.74
C CYS A 107 3.94 -5.82 -7.03
N VAL A 108 3.57 -6.92 -7.69
CA VAL A 108 4.51 -7.90 -8.23
C VAL A 108 4.48 -7.84 -9.74
N VAL A 109 5.64 -7.63 -10.34
CA VAL A 109 5.83 -7.69 -11.80
C VAL A 109 6.63 -8.94 -12.14
N GLN A 110 6.03 -9.84 -12.90
CA GLN A 110 6.66 -11.03 -13.45
C GLN A 110 5.96 -11.48 -14.73
N ASN A 111 6.66 -12.17 -15.63
CA ASN A 111 6.13 -12.67 -16.90
C ASN A 111 5.42 -11.59 -17.75
N GLY A 112 5.90 -10.34 -17.69
CA GLY A 112 5.28 -9.22 -18.41
C GLY A 112 3.93 -8.76 -17.83
N GLN A 113 3.53 -9.24 -16.66
CA GLN A 113 2.29 -8.88 -15.98
C GLN A 113 2.57 -8.17 -14.66
N ALA A 114 1.77 -7.16 -14.34
CA ALA A 114 1.73 -6.50 -13.04
C ALA A 114 0.50 -6.97 -12.28
N ASN A 115 0.71 -7.53 -11.08
CA ASN A 115 -0.34 -7.92 -10.14
C ASN A 115 -0.19 -7.05 -8.91
N TRP A 116 -1.29 -6.51 -8.39
CA TRP A 116 -1.26 -5.65 -7.22
C TRP A 116 -2.42 -5.92 -6.27
N ALA A 117 -2.20 -5.60 -5.01
CA ALA A 117 -3.25 -5.53 -4.00
C ALA A 117 -2.98 -4.32 -3.09
N HIS A 118 -4.04 -3.71 -2.55
CA HIS A 118 -3.90 -2.55 -1.68
C HIS A 118 -5.00 -2.45 -0.64
N ALA A 119 -4.70 -1.70 0.42
CA ALA A 119 -5.64 -1.21 1.42
C ALA A 119 -5.30 0.27 1.68
N GLY A 120 -6.30 1.15 1.58
CA GLY A 120 -6.14 2.58 1.77
C GLY A 120 -6.22 3.39 0.48
N ASP A 121 -5.65 4.58 0.51
CA ASP A 121 -5.66 5.59 -0.54
C ASP A 121 -4.28 5.83 -1.18
N SER A 122 -3.27 5.04 -0.81
CA SER A 122 -2.03 4.95 -1.58
C SER A 122 -2.31 4.40 -2.98
N ARG A 123 -1.71 4.99 -4.00
CA ARG A 123 -2.10 4.75 -5.40
C ARG A 123 -1.00 4.09 -6.21
N LEU A 124 -1.40 3.17 -7.06
CA LEU A 124 -0.60 2.62 -8.15
C LEU A 124 -1.13 3.15 -9.48
N TYR A 125 -0.20 3.57 -10.34
CA TYR A 125 -0.48 3.95 -11.71
C TYR A 125 0.29 3.03 -12.65
N LEU A 126 -0.44 2.31 -13.51
CA LEU A 126 0.15 1.54 -14.61
C LEU A 126 -0.03 2.35 -15.89
N ILE A 127 1.09 2.76 -16.47
CA ILE A 127 1.12 3.59 -17.68
C ILE A 127 1.64 2.75 -18.83
N HIS A 128 0.83 2.57 -19.86
CA HIS A 128 1.24 1.86 -21.05
C HIS A 128 2.05 2.78 -21.98
N GLY A 129 3.19 2.28 -22.50
CA GLY A 129 4.00 3.00 -23.46
C GLY A 129 3.27 3.25 -24.80
N ARG A 130 3.81 4.17 -25.61
CA ARG A 130 3.20 4.71 -26.85
C ARG A 130 2.91 3.69 -27.96
N GLU A 131 3.40 2.47 -27.89
CA GLU A 131 3.25 1.49 -28.97
C GLU A 131 1.89 0.77 -29.04
N LYS A 132 1.05 0.91 -28.02
CA LYS A 132 -0.32 0.41 -28.10
C LYS A 132 -1.27 1.59 -28.27
N SER A 133 -2.01 1.59 -29.37
CA SER A 133 -2.94 2.64 -29.82
C SER A 133 -4.07 3.04 -28.83
N THR A 134 -3.99 2.55 -27.62
CA THR A 134 -4.88 2.86 -26.51
C THR A 134 -4.05 3.15 -25.24
N GLY A 135 -3.08 4.05 -25.33
CA GLY A 135 -2.26 4.46 -24.18
C GLY A 135 -3.13 4.91 -23.01
N GLY A 136 -3.59 3.95 -22.21
CA GLY A 136 -4.41 4.20 -21.03
C GLY A 136 -3.56 4.19 -19.76
N VAL A 137 -3.95 5.00 -18.80
CA VAL A 137 -3.46 4.93 -17.44
C VAL A 137 -4.46 4.12 -16.62
N VAL A 138 -4.02 3.00 -16.05
CA VAL A 138 -4.79 2.28 -15.04
C VAL A 138 -4.34 2.78 -13.68
N ARG A 139 -5.28 3.18 -12.85
CA ARG A 139 -5.05 3.65 -11.48
C ARG A 139 -5.85 2.81 -10.50
N THR A 140 -5.30 2.53 -9.32
CA THR A 140 -6.07 1.96 -8.21
C THR A 140 -7.14 2.92 -7.74
N ARG A 141 -8.20 2.37 -7.17
CA ARG A 141 -9.33 3.10 -6.58
C ARG A 141 -9.07 3.29 -5.10
N ASP A 142 -9.16 4.53 -4.62
CA ASP A 142 -8.92 4.82 -3.21
C ASP A 142 -9.98 4.20 -2.30
N HIS A 143 -9.58 3.61 -1.21
CA HIS A 143 -10.49 3.18 -0.16
C HIS A 143 -10.77 4.34 0.81
N SER A 144 -11.32 5.45 0.29
CA SER A 144 -11.60 6.67 1.03
C SER A 144 -13.07 7.10 0.94
N LEU A 145 -13.54 7.83 1.96
CA LEU A 145 -14.92 8.31 1.99
C LEU A 145 -15.20 9.27 0.82
N VAL A 146 -14.26 10.13 0.47
CA VAL A 146 -14.44 11.06 -0.67
C VAL A 146 -14.52 10.33 -2.00
N GLN A 147 -13.77 9.25 -2.18
CA GLN A 147 -13.87 8.43 -3.39
C GLN A 147 -15.27 7.79 -3.49
N ARG A 148 -15.79 7.27 -2.39
CA ARG A 148 -17.16 6.73 -2.34
C ARG A 148 -18.21 7.79 -2.65
N MET A 149 -18.07 8.99 -2.09
CA MET A 149 -18.97 10.12 -2.36
C MET A 149 -18.96 10.54 -3.84
N ILE A 150 -17.80 10.48 -4.51
CA ILE A 150 -17.70 10.73 -5.95
C ILE A 150 -18.51 9.68 -6.73
N GLU A 151 -18.37 8.42 -6.39
CA GLU A 151 -19.05 7.32 -7.06
C GLU A 151 -20.56 7.32 -6.85
N ASP A 152 -21.00 7.73 -5.66
CA ASP A 152 -22.40 7.93 -5.31
C ASP A 152 -22.96 9.25 -5.94
N GLY A 153 -22.13 10.05 -6.62
CA GLY A 153 -22.52 11.31 -7.25
C GLY A 153 -22.79 12.46 -6.25
N THR A 154 -22.42 12.30 -4.98
CA THR A 154 -22.65 13.30 -3.92
C THR A 154 -21.50 14.30 -3.78
N LEU A 155 -20.34 14.04 -4.43
CA LEU A 155 -19.18 14.92 -4.44
C LEU A 155 -18.57 14.99 -5.84
N ASN A 156 -18.20 16.19 -6.30
CA ASN A 156 -17.46 16.35 -7.54
C ASN A 156 -15.94 16.22 -7.30
N HIS A 157 -15.21 15.75 -8.31
CA HIS A 157 -13.75 15.62 -8.24
C HIS A 157 -13.05 16.94 -7.89
N ALA A 158 -13.57 18.08 -8.37
CA ALA A 158 -12.99 19.41 -8.12
C ALA A 158 -13.04 19.81 -6.63
N ASP A 159 -14.02 19.29 -5.88
CA ASP A 159 -14.29 19.69 -4.50
C ASP A 159 -13.53 18.82 -3.47
N VAL A 160 -12.86 17.75 -3.92
CA VAL A 160 -12.16 16.78 -3.05
C VAL A 160 -11.06 17.44 -2.24
N ALA A 161 -10.24 18.32 -2.86
CA ALA A 161 -9.07 18.91 -2.23
C ALA A 161 -9.42 19.75 -0.97
N GLY A 162 -10.58 20.38 -0.97
CA GLY A 162 -11.11 21.19 0.16
C GLY A 162 -12.02 20.41 1.11
N HIS A 163 -12.34 19.17 0.82
CA HIS A 163 -13.35 18.44 1.59
C HIS A 163 -12.83 18.03 2.97
N PRO A 164 -13.59 18.24 4.08
CA PRO A 164 -13.12 17.92 5.43
C PRO A 164 -12.84 16.44 5.66
N LEU A 165 -13.48 15.54 4.90
CA LEU A 165 -13.28 14.09 4.98
C LEU A 165 -12.26 13.56 3.97
N ARG A 166 -11.48 14.41 3.29
CA ARG A 166 -10.54 13.99 2.24
C ARG A 166 -9.48 12.98 2.71
N ASN A 167 -9.11 13.00 3.99
CA ASN A 167 -8.13 12.12 4.60
C ASN A 167 -8.78 10.93 5.35
N ARG A 168 -10.08 10.68 5.15
CA ARG A 168 -10.77 9.58 5.79
C ARG A 168 -10.78 8.34 4.91
N VAL A 169 -9.94 7.37 5.28
CA VAL A 169 -9.95 6.03 4.68
C VAL A 169 -10.91 5.11 5.46
N PHE A 170 -11.56 4.18 4.76
CA PHE A 170 -12.42 3.15 5.36
C PHE A 170 -11.80 1.75 5.32
N SER A 171 -10.61 1.61 4.73
CA SER A 171 -9.85 0.36 4.71
C SER A 171 -8.38 0.67 4.93
N CYS A 172 -7.78 0.05 5.93
CA CYS A 172 -6.36 0.13 6.24
C CYS A 172 -5.93 -1.17 6.95
N LEU A 173 -4.64 -1.31 7.19
CA LEU A 173 -4.07 -2.43 7.92
C LEU A 173 -3.79 -2.01 9.37
N GLY A 174 -4.03 -2.92 10.33
CA GLY A 174 -3.98 -2.63 11.76
C GLY A 174 -5.24 -1.94 12.28
N GLY A 175 -5.29 -1.65 13.58
CA GLY A 175 -6.46 -1.13 14.26
C GLY A 175 -7.62 -2.14 14.34
N ASP A 176 -8.70 -1.76 15.04
CA ASP A 176 -9.95 -2.48 14.98
C ASP A 176 -10.67 -2.13 13.67
N ALA A 177 -11.19 -3.16 12.97
CA ALA A 177 -11.95 -3.02 11.73
C ALA A 177 -13.31 -2.38 11.99
#